data_f02fcdee7cd62243d364198ddf826539
#
_entry.id   f02fcdee7cd62243d364198ddf826539
#
_cell.length_a   1.000
_cell.length_b   1.000
_cell.length_c   1.000
_cell.angle_alpha   90.00
_cell.angle_beta   90.00
_cell.angle_gamma   90.00
#
_symmetry.space_group_name_H-M   'P 1'
#
loop_
_entity.id
_entity.type
_entity.pdbx_description
1 polymer ?
#
loop_
_entity_poly.entity_id
_entity_poly.type
_entity_poly.pdbx_seq_one_letter_code
_entity_poly.pdbx_strand_id
1 'polypeptide(L)'
;MLAHDESAEAVRLGAFVVRQQSERVYFILSVEQYGDYERVSYMGSGVAVTGETVQELEEELELREGTLQQTIKVYNEDCVSGNDTQCHKAAEWLEPLVPPLVALDITPGRGSFLPFFTLGGLDTLPTGEVVDPQRDVIPGLYAAGRTACGVVRRAEGYSSGMSVGDASFSGRLAGKQAAARARS
;
A
#
# COMPACT_ATOMS: atom_id res chain seq x y z
N MET A 1 -5.62 -5.84 16.95
CA MET A 1 -4.52 -4.87 17.12
C MET A 1 -3.40 -5.08 16.10
N LEU A 2 -3.13 -6.32 15.65
CA LEU A 2 -2.15 -6.64 14.59
C LEU A 2 -2.53 -6.04 13.21
N ALA A 3 -3.80 -6.05 12.84
CA ALA A 3 -4.26 -5.54 11.54
C ALA A 3 -4.05 -4.02 11.32
N HIS A 4 -3.75 -3.26 12.34
CA HIS A 4 -3.61 -1.80 12.26
C HIS A 4 -2.27 -1.39 11.62
N ASP A 5 -1.20 -2.07 11.98
CA ASP A 5 0.14 -1.75 11.50
C ASP A 5 0.43 -2.38 10.14
N GLU A 6 -0.11 -3.55 9.85
CA GLU A 6 -0.06 -4.16 8.52
C GLU A 6 -0.66 -3.26 7.43
N SER A 7 -1.74 -2.54 7.75
CA SER A 7 -2.35 -1.59 6.82
C SER A 7 -1.45 -0.39 6.52
N ALA A 8 -0.74 0.11 7.52
CA ALA A 8 0.22 1.20 7.35
C ALA A 8 1.41 0.75 6.50
N GLU A 9 1.90 -0.46 6.70
CA GLU A 9 3.00 -1.04 5.95
C GLU A 9 2.63 -1.29 4.49
N ALA A 10 1.43 -1.80 4.22
CA ALA A 10 0.91 -1.94 2.85
C ALA A 10 0.84 -0.61 2.11
N VAL A 11 0.47 0.48 2.78
CA VAL A 11 0.45 1.83 2.20
C VAL A 11 1.87 2.34 1.92
N ARG A 12 2.82 2.08 2.82
CA ARG A 12 4.24 2.45 2.62
C ARG A 12 4.84 1.69 1.45
N LEU A 13 4.60 0.39 1.35
CA LEU A 13 5.02 -0.43 0.23
C LEU A 13 4.44 0.08 -1.08
N GLY A 14 3.15 0.38 -1.15
CA GLY A 14 2.52 0.95 -2.32
C GLY A 14 3.15 2.28 -2.75
N ALA A 15 3.44 3.18 -1.80
CA ALA A 15 4.11 4.44 -2.08
C ALA A 15 5.55 4.24 -2.57
N PHE A 16 6.27 3.25 -2.05
CA PHE A 16 7.61 2.88 -2.50
C PHE A 16 7.59 2.37 -3.94
N VAL A 17 6.71 1.43 -4.26
CA VAL A 17 6.53 0.86 -5.60
C VAL A 17 6.26 1.95 -6.65
N VAL A 18 5.34 2.87 -6.36
CA VAL A 18 5.02 3.98 -7.26
C VAL A 18 6.23 4.91 -7.48
N ARG A 19 7.01 5.16 -6.44
CA ARG A 19 8.22 6.00 -6.53
C ARG A 19 9.32 5.37 -7.35
N GLN A 20 9.50 4.06 -7.26
CA GLN A 20 10.56 3.35 -7.99
C GLN A 20 10.22 3.13 -9.47
N GLN A 21 8.95 3.26 -9.84
CA GLN A 21 8.47 3.02 -11.23
C GLN A 21 9.00 1.70 -11.81
N SER A 22 9.08 0.68 -10.98
CA SER A 22 9.58 -0.64 -11.37
C SER A 22 8.62 -1.32 -12.34
N GLU A 23 9.16 -1.98 -13.35
CA GLU A 23 8.34 -2.76 -14.30
C GLU A 23 7.69 -3.97 -13.64
N ARG A 24 8.36 -4.53 -12.64
CA ARG A 24 7.87 -5.69 -11.87
C ARG A 24 8.11 -5.48 -10.38
N VAL A 25 7.13 -5.91 -9.58
CA VAL A 25 7.20 -5.84 -8.12
C VAL A 25 6.80 -7.17 -7.55
N TYR A 26 7.66 -7.71 -6.71
CA TYR A 26 7.44 -8.98 -6.05
C TYR A 26 7.37 -8.79 -4.54
N PHE A 27 6.46 -9.54 -3.93
CA PHE A 27 6.40 -9.70 -2.48
C PHE A 27 7.00 -11.06 -2.14
N ILE A 28 8.11 -11.07 -1.41
CA ILE A 28 8.84 -12.29 -1.06
C ILE A 28 8.49 -12.69 0.37
N LEU A 29 8.17 -13.95 0.53
CA LEU A 29 7.86 -14.57 1.83
C LEU A 29 8.61 -15.90 1.95
N SER A 30 8.88 -16.34 3.17
CA SER A 30 9.14 -17.75 3.40
C SER A 30 7.84 -18.56 3.24
N VAL A 31 7.95 -19.82 2.89
CA VAL A 31 6.76 -20.71 2.70
C VAL A 31 5.91 -20.75 3.96
N GLU A 32 6.50 -20.71 5.15
CA GLU A 32 5.78 -20.67 6.41
C GLU A 32 4.95 -19.39 6.55
N GLN A 33 5.56 -18.22 6.30
CA GLN A 33 4.87 -16.93 6.29
C GLN A 33 3.77 -16.86 5.22
N TYR A 34 4.00 -17.46 4.06
CA TYR A 34 2.99 -17.54 3.01
C TYR A 34 1.76 -18.35 3.45
N GLY A 35 1.95 -19.46 4.14
CA GLY A 35 0.83 -20.26 4.67
C GLY A 35 -0.06 -19.46 5.63
N ASP A 36 0.52 -18.61 6.46
CA ASP A 36 -0.21 -17.72 7.35
C ASP A 36 -0.91 -16.59 6.56
N TYR A 37 -0.23 -16.00 5.60
CA TYR A 37 -0.79 -14.98 4.71
C TYR A 37 -1.97 -15.52 3.89
N GLU A 38 -1.84 -16.70 3.27
CA GLU A 38 -2.90 -17.31 2.46
C GLU A 38 -4.16 -17.57 3.29
N ARG A 39 -4.00 -18.01 4.53
CA ARG A 39 -5.11 -18.30 5.44
C ARG A 39 -5.92 -17.05 5.81
N VAL A 40 -5.30 -15.89 5.91
CA VAL A 40 -5.94 -14.64 6.33
C VAL A 40 -6.22 -13.67 5.17
N SER A 41 -5.64 -13.91 4.02
CA SER A 41 -5.80 -13.06 2.84
C SER A 41 -7.12 -13.37 2.12
N TYR A 42 -7.99 -12.36 2.05
CA TYR A 42 -9.21 -12.42 1.23
C TYR A 42 -8.94 -12.23 -0.27
N MET A 43 -7.71 -11.91 -0.61
CA MET A 43 -7.32 -11.52 -1.96
C MET A 43 -6.35 -12.57 -2.49
N GLY A 44 -6.86 -13.60 -3.14
CA GLY A 44 -6.03 -14.63 -3.73
C GLY A 44 -4.92 -14.01 -4.58
N SER A 45 -3.72 -13.99 -4.05
CA SER A 45 -2.53 -13.62 -4.80
C SER A 45 -1.95 -14.88 -5.39
N GLY A 46 -1.86 -14.93 -6.72
CA GLY A 46 -1.18 -16.03 -7.38
C GLY A 46 0.29 -16.06 -6.97
N VAL A 47 0.77 -17.21 -6.52
CA VAL A 47 2.21 -17.45 -6.42
C VAL A 47 2.78 -17.35 -7.82
N ALA A 48 3.73 -16.43 -8.02
CA ALA A 48 4.41 -16.29 -9.30
C ALA A 48 5.45 -17.40 -9.45
N VAL A 49 6.28 -17.57 -8.43
CA VAL A 49 7.41 -18.51 -8.42
C VAL A 49 7.71 -18.95 -7.00
N THR A 50 8.31 -20.13 -6.86
CA THR A 50 8.87 -20.66 -5.61
C THR A 50 10.33 -21.01 -5.82
N GLY A 51 11.15 -20.99 -4.76
CA GLY A 51 12.54 -21.41 -4.78
C GLY A 51 12.94 -22.10 -3.49
N GLU A 52 13.63 -23.23 -3.60
CA GLU A 52 14.19 -23.93 -2.44
C GLU A 52 15.37 -23.17 -1.84
N THR A 53 15.98 -22.31 -2.64
CA THR A 53 17.07 -21.42 -2.25
C THR A 53 16.81 -20.00 -2.76
N VAL A 54 17.49 -19.01 -2.17
CA VAL A 54 17.42 -17.62 -2.65
C VAL A 54 17.95 -17.50 -4.08
N GLN A 55 19.00 -18.25 -4.40
CA GLN A 55 19.59 -18.25 -5.74
C GLN A 55 18.61 -18.81 -6.78
N GLU A 56 17.95 -19.93 -6.50
CA GLU A 56 16.95 -20.51 -7.38
C GLU A 56 15.79 -19.54 -7.62
N LEU A 57 15.28 -18.90 -6.54
CA LEU A 57 14.22 -17.91 -6.68
C LEU A 57 14.66 -16.71 -7.52
N GLU A 58 15.91 -16.27 -7.37
CA GLU A 58 16.50 -15.17 -8.15
C GLU A 58 16.58 -15.50 -9.64
N GLU A 59 17.01 -16.73 -9.97
CA GLU A 59 17.08 -17.23 -11.35
C GLU A 59 15.68 -17.34 -11.98
N GLU A 60 14.73 -17.93 -11.28
CA GLU A 60 13.34 -18.08 -11.75
C GLU A 60 12.62 -16.73 -11.94
N LEU A 61 12.96 -15.72 -11.17
CA LEU A 61 12.46 -14.36 -11.32
C LEU A 61 13.18 -13.58 -12.42
N GLU A 62 14.15 -14.19 -13.09
CA GLU A 62 14.99 -13.55 -14.12
C GLU A 62 15.68 -12.27 -13.62
N LEU A 63 16.06 -12.23 -12.34
CA LEU A 63 16.75 -11.11 -11.75
C LEU A 63 18.26 -11.20 -12.05
N ARG A 64 18.92 -10.04 -11.98
CA ARG A 64 20.37 -10.01 -12.07
C ARG A 64 20.98 -10.78 -10.90
N GLU A 65 21.93 -11.67 -11.21
CA GLU A 65 22.67 -12.48 -10.25
C GLU A 65 23.18 -11.66 -9.04
N GLY A 66 22.93 -12.17 -7.84
CA GLY A 66 23.31 -11.57 -6.58
C GLY A 66 22.40 -10.45 -6.05
N THR A 67 21.44 -9.99 -6.84
CA THR A 67 20.55 -8.87 -6.43
C THR A 67 19.61 -9.26 -5.29
N LEU A 68 18.85 -10.35 -5.46
CA LEU A 68 17.95 -10.84 -4.43
C LEU A 68 18.72 -11.41 -3.24
N GLN A 69 19.77 -12.15 -3.51
CA GLN A 69 20.66 -12.70 -2.47
C GLN A 69 21.19 -11.60 -1.54
N GLN A 70 21.70 -10.50 -2.11
CA GLN A 70 22.19 -9.37 -1.32
C GLN A 70 21.06 -8.68 -0.55
N THR A 71 19.90 -8.51 -1.17
CA THR A 71 18.73 -7.88 -0.53
C THR A 71 18.26 -8.67 0.68
N ILE A 72 18.08 -9.99 0.52
CA ILE A 72 17.64 -10.87 1.62
C ILE A 72 18.71 -10.94 2.72
N LYS A 73 19.99 -10.98 2.34
CA LYS A 73 21.07 -10.98 3.32
C LYS A 73 21.02 -9.73 4.21
N VAL A 74 20.95 -8.55 3.62
CA VAL A 74 20.90 -7.29 4.38
C VAL A 74 19.64 -7.25 5.24
N TYR A 75 18.48 -7.61 4.69
CA TYR A 75 17.23 -7.65 5.45
C TYR A 75 17.31 -8.60 6.65
N ASN A 76 17.89 -9.79 6.48
CA ASN A 76 18.05 -10.76 7.58
C ASN A 76 19.06 -10.28 8.64
N GLU A 77 20.12 -9.57 8.23
CA GLU A 77 21.04 -8.89 9.16
C GLU A 77 20.30 -7.80 9.96
N ASP A 78 19.46 -7.02 9.32
CA ASP A 78 18.60 -6.02 9.95
C ASP A 78 17.60 -6.67 10.93
N CYS A 79 17.02 -7.82 10.59
CA CYS A 79 16.16 -8.59 11.50
C CYS A 79 16.92 -9.00 12.79
N VAL A 80 18.16 -9.47 12.65
CA VAL A 80 19.00 -9.85 13.80
C VAL A 80 19.34 -8.64 14.68
N SER A 81 19.59 -7.49 14.07
CA SER A 81 19.89 -6.25 14.79
C SER A 81 18.66 -5.58 15.41
N GLY A 82 17.46 -5.96 14.96
CA GLY A 82 16.20 -5.29 15.32
C GLY A 82 16.06 -3.88 14.75
N ASN A 83 16.81 -3.56 13.68
CA ASN A 83 16.81 -2.23 13.07
C ASN A 83 16.87 -2.33 11.54
N ASP A 84 15.73 -2.12 10.89
CA ASP A 84 15.66 -2.03 9.43
C ASP A 84 16.30 -0.72 8.94
N THR A 85 17.48 -0.85 8.37
CA THR A 85 18.29 0.27 7.91
C THR A 85 17.79 0.90 6.61
N GLN A 86 16.96 0.19 5.84
CA GLN A 86 16.50 0.62 4.53
C GLN A 86 15.08 1.20 4.53
N CYS A 87 14.15 0.51 5.17
CA CYS A 87 12.73 0.86 5.13
C CYS A 87 12.18 1.33 6.47
N HIS A 88 12.96 1.22 7.54
CA HIS A 88 12.59 1.62 8.90
C HIS A 88 11.34 0.90 9.43
N LYS A 89 11.20 -0.38 9.08
CA LYS A 89 10.18 -1.27 9.61
C LYS A 89 10.35 -1.39 11.13
N ALA A 90 9.24 -1.35 11.87
CA ALA A 90 9.31 -1.50 13.32
C ALA A 90 9.91 -2.86 13.73
N ALA A 91 10.74 -2.87 14.77
CA ALA A 91 11.47 -4.06 15.18
C ALA A 91 10.57 -5.26 15.50
N GLU A 92 9.37 -5.01 16.02
CA GLU A 92 8.35 -6.02 16.34
C GLU A 92 7.77 -6.73 15.10
N TRP A 93 8.00 -6.18 13.90
CA TRP A 93 7.55 -6.73 12.61
C TRP A 93 8.70 -7.29 11.77
N LEU A 94 9.93 -7.23 12.27
CA LEU A 94 11.08 -7.80 11.60
C LEU A 94 11.10 -9.31 11.79
N GLU A 95 10.91 -10.02 10.70
CA GLU A 95 10.95 -11.48 10.65
C GLU A 95 11.85 -11.92 9.52
N PRO A 96 12.87 -12.76 9.77
CA PRO A 96 13.82 -13.15 8.74
C PRO A 96 13.18 -14.02 7.67
N LEU A 97 13.61 -13.83 6.44
CA LEU A 97 13.25 -14.65 5.30
C LEU A 97 14.11 -15.90 5.27
N VAL A 98 13.48 -17.07 5.43
CA VAL A 98 14.16 -18.37 5.45
C VAL A 98 13.63 -19.23 4.31
N PRO A 99 14.52 -19.75 3.44
CA PRO A 99 14.11 -20.69 2.40
C PRO A 99 13.46 -21.97 2.97
N PRO A 100 12.51 -22.61 2.24
CA PRO A 100 12.08 -22.25 0.88
C PRO A 100 11.26 -20.95 0.83
N LEU A 101 11.35 -20.24 -0.29
CA LEU A 101 10.75 -18.92 -0.50
C LEU A 101 9.65 -18.95 -1.57
N VAL A 102 8.73 -18.01 -1.44
CA VAL A 102 7.68 -17.73 -2.42
C VAL A 102 7.78 -16.28 -2.88
N ALA A 103 7.61 -16.05 -4.17
CA ALA A 103 7.42 -14.74 -4.75
C ALA A 103 5.97 -14.58 -5.23
N LEU A 104 5.30 -13.52 -4.78
CA LEU A 104 4.00 -13.10 -5.28
C LEU A 104 4.19 -11.93 -6.23
N ASP A 105 3.68 -12.03 -7.46
CA ASP A 105 3.69 -10.88 -8.37
C ASP A 105 2.60 -9.89 -7.96
N ILE A 106 3.02 -8.78 -7.39
CA ILE A 106 2.13 -7.68 -6.97
C ILE A 106 2.22 -6.48 -7.92
N THR A 107 2.72 -6.70 -9.13
CA THR A 107 2.82 -5.67 -10.15
C THR A 107 1.43 -5.15 -10.52
N PRO A 108 1.19 -3.83 -10.48
CA PRO A 108 -0.09 -3.25 -10.85
C PRO A 108 -0.55 -3.67 -12.24
N GLY A 109 -1.79 -4.19 -12.33
CA GLY A 109 -2.40 -4.60 -13.59
C GLY A 109 -1.96 -5.98 -14.10
N ARG A 110 -1.20 -6.77 -13.32
CA ARG A 110 -0.72 -8.10 -13.72
C ARG A 110 -1.36 -9.28 -12.95
N GLY A 111 -2.57 -9.14 -12.46
CA GLY A 111 -3.33 -10.27 -11.93
C GLY A 111 -3.36 -10.38 -10.40
N SER A 112 -2.49 -9.70 -9.66
CA SER A 112 -2.68 -9.52 -8.23
C SER A 112 -3.69 -8.42 -7.97
N PHE A 113 -4.68 -8.70 -7.16
CA PHE A 113 -5.54 -7.65 -6.63
C PHE A 113 -4.81 -6.99 -5.45
N LEU A 114 -4.00 -6.00 -5.74
CA LEU A 114 -3.50 -5.10 -4.69
C LEU A 114 -4.41 -3.87 -4.67
N PRO A 115 -5.12 -3.60 -3.58
CA PRO A 115 -5.94 -2.40 -3.49
C PRO A 115 -5.03 -1.19 -3.38
N PHE A 116 -5.00 -0.40 -4.42
CA PHE A 116 -4.31 0.89 -4.40
C PHE A 116 -5.29 2.01 -4.15
N PHE A 117 -4.82 3.04 -3.49
CA PHE A 117 -5.50 4.33 -3.48
C PHE A 117 -4.47 5.45 -3.67
N THR A 118 -4.92 6.52 -4.30
CA THR A 118 -4.08 7.70 -4.50
C THR A 118 -3.91 8.46 -3.18
N LEU A 119 -2.75 9.09 -2.99
CA LEU A 119 -2.53 10.05 -1.89
C LEU A 119 -2.80 11.49 -2.33
N GLY A 120 -3.45 11.68 -3.47
CA GLY A 120 -3.89 12.93 -4.03
C GLY A 120 -5.35 12.87 -4.48
N GLY A 121 -5.91 14.00 -4.84
CA GLY A 121 -7.29 14.11 -5.30
C GLY A 121 -7.67 15.54 -5.64
N LEU A 122 -8.96 15.77 -5.84
CA LEU A 122 -9.50 17.10 -6.07
C LEU A 122 -9.33 17.96 -4.81
N ASP A 123 -8.93 19.20 -4.98
CA ASP A 123 -8.89 20.17 -3.88
C ASP A 123 -10.31 20.62 -3.54
N THR A 124 -10.66 20.58 -2.26
CA THR A 124 -12.01 20.90 -1.81
C THR A 124 -11.99 21.82 -0.60
N LEU A 125 -13.06 22.60 -0.47
CA LEU A 125 -13.38 23.23 0.79
C LEU A 125 -13.83 22.18 1.84
N PRO A 126 -13.78 22.49 3.13
CA PRO A 126 -14.30 21.59 4.18
C PRO A 126 -15.76 21.16 3.97
N THR A 127 -16.51 21.92 3.22
CA THR A 127 -17.90 21.66 2.82
C THR A 127 -18.06 20.68 1.65
N GLY A 128 -16.94 20.28 1.03
CA GLY A 128 -16.90 19.34 -0.09
C GLY A 128 -17.00 19.97 -1.47
N GLU A 129 -17.13 21.28 -1.58
CA GLU A 129 -17.10 21.99 -2.85
C GLU A 129 -15.71 21.94 -3.46
N VAL A 130 -15.62 21.54 -4.72
CA VAL A 130 -14.35 21.49 -5.45
C VAL A 130 -13.90 22.92 -5.82
N VAL A 131 -12.62 23.19 -5.66
CA VAL A 131 -12.02 24.45 -6.05
C VAL A 131 -11.02 24.25 -7.20
N ASP A 132 -10.88 25.27 -8.04
CA ASP A 132 -9.88 25.35 -9.09
C ASP A 132 -8.49 25.72 -8.54
N PRO A 133 -7.44 25.80 -9.39
CA PRO A 133 -6.10 26.21 -8.95
C PRO A 133 -6.00 27.64 -8.39
N GLN A 134 -6.97 28.49 -8.68
CA GLN A 134 -7.09 29.85 -8.15
C GLN A 134 -7.83 29.90 -6.81
N ARG A 135 -8.33 28.75 -6.34
CA ARG A 135 -9.12 28.57 -5.11
C ARG A 135 -10.56 29.06 -5.24
N ASP A 136 -11.03 29.26 -6.47
CA ASP A 136 -12.43 29.59 -6.74
C ASP A 136 -13.29 28.33 -6.79
N VAL A 137 -14.47 28.38 -6.20
CA VAL A 137 -15.42 27.25 -6.18
C VAL A 137 -15.93 26.96 -7.59
N ILE A 138 -15.82 25.69 -8.01
CA ILE A 138 -16.46 25.20 -9.23
C ILE A 138 -17.93 24.92 -8.93
N PRO A 139 -18.86 25.73 -9.44
CA PRO A 139 -20.26 25.67 -9.05
C PRO A 139 -20.92 24.32 -9.39
N GLY A 140 -21.50 23.65 -8.38
CA GLY A 140 -22.22 22.39 -8.57
C GLY A 140 -21.35 21.15 -8.53
N LEU A 141 -20.01 21.29 -8.41
CA LEU A 141 -19.08 20.17 -8.29
C LEU A 141 -18.71 19.95 -6.83
N TYR A 142 -18.89 18.71 -6.36
CA TYR A 142 -18.55 18.28 -5.01
C TYR A 142 -17.73 17.02 -5.06
N ALA A 143 -16.79 16.88 -4.12
CA ALA A 143 -15.99 15.66 -3.95
C ALA A 143 -15.81 15.35 -2.47
N ALA A 144 -15.65 14.05 -2.16
CA ALA A 144 -15.49 13.55 -0.82
C ALA A 144 -14.62 12.30 -0.78
N GLY A 145 -14.14 11.94 0.40
CA GLY A 145 -13.32 10.76 0.61
C GLY A 145 -12.05 10.79 -0.22
N ARG A 146 -11.68 9.65 -0.77
CA ARG A 146 -10.42 9.54 -1.53
C ARG A 146 -10.38 10.37 -2.82
N THR A 147 -11.51 10.64 -3.43
CA THR A 147 -11.60 11.53 -4.60
C THR A 147 -11.17 12.96 -4.26
N ALA A 148 -11.37 13.39 -3.01
CA ALA A 148 -10.94 14.70 -2.48
C ALA A 148 -9.58 14.62 -1.76
N CYS A 149 -8.73 13.65 -2.08
CA CYS A 149 -7.49 13.36 -1.36
C CYS A 149 -7.68 12.80 0.07
N GLY A 150 -8.74 13.13 0.77
CA GLY A 150 -9.01 12.71 2.13
C GLY A 150 -8.04 13.25 3.18
N VAL A 151 -8.15 12.72 4.40
CA VAL A 151 -7.32 13.14 5.54
C VAL A 151 -5.89 12.63 5.41
N VAL A 152 -5.69 11.45 4.83
CA VAL A 152 -4.38 10.82 4.69
C VAL A 152 -3.65 11.36 3.47
N ARG A 153 -2.66 12.20 3.70
CA ARG A 153 -1.85 12.81 2.64
C ARG A 153 -0.44 12.26 2.52
N ARG A 154 -0.05 11.40 3.46
CA ARG A 154 1.26 10.74 3.51
C ARG A 154 1.11 9.33 4.04
N ALA A 155 1.95 8.42 3.57
CA ALA A 155 1.92 7.03 4.02
C ALA A 155 2.17 6.92 5.53
N GLU A 156 3.08 7.71 6.07
CA GLU A 156 3.44 7.72 7.50
C GLU A 156 2.30 8.15 8.44
N GLY A 157 1.31 8.83 7.91
CA GLY A 157 0.13 9.28 8.68
C GLY A 157 -1.07 8.35 8.55
N TYR A 158 -0.93 7.23 7.84
CA TYR A 158 -2.06 6.32 7.64
C TYR A 158 -2.38 5.53 8.92
N SER A 159 -3.67 5.37 9.15
CA SER A 159 -4.22 4.53 10.23
C SER A 159 -5.44 3.79 9.71
N SER A 160 -5.58 2.51 10.06
CA SER A 160 -6.70 1.68 9.63
C SER A 160 -8.03 2.29 10.05
N GLY A 161 -9.01 2.27 9.15
CA GLY A 161 -10.34 2.87 9.37
C GLY A 161 -10.42 4.37 9.06
N MET A 162 -9.30 5.08 8.98
CA MET A 162 -9.29 6.53 8.72
C MET A 162 -9.94 6.87 7.38
N SER A 163 -9.67 6.09 6.33
CA SER A 163 -10.27 6.30 5.01
C SER A 163 -11.80 6.14 5.02
N VAL A 164 -12.33 5.18 5.76
CA VAL A 164 -13.77 4.97 5.88
C VAL A 164 -14.41 6.10 6.71
N GLY A 165 -13.78 6.49 7.81
CA GLY A 165 -14.23 7.62 8.64
C GLY A 165 -14.28 8.93 7.86
N ASP A 166 -13.21 9.24 7.13
CA ASP A 166 -13.13 10.42 6.28
C ASP A 166 -14.18 10.39 5.17
N ALA A 167 -14.30 9.30 4.43
CA ALA A 167 -15.29 9.17 3.35
C ALA A 167 -16.73 9.32 3.86
N SER A 168 -17.03 8.77 5.03
CA SER A 168 -18.38 8.88 5.63
C SER A 168 -18.68 10.31 6.08
N PHE A 169 -17.72 10.96 6.72
CA PHE A 169 -17.90 12.34 7.22
C PHE A 169 -17.96 13.34 6.06
N SER A 170 -16.96 13.35 5.19
CA SER A 170 -16.87 14.28 4.07
C SER A 170 -18.00 14.06 3.05
N GLY A 171 -18.39 12.79 2.78
CA GLY A 171 -19.52 12.47 1.93
C GLY A 171 -20.84 13.01 2.45
N ARG A 172 -21.05 12.92 3.78
CA ARG A 172 -22.26 13.52 4.42
C ARG A 172 -22.27 15.03 4.30
N LEU A 173 -21.13 15.71 4.47
CA LEU A 173 -21.05 17.16 4.32
C LEU A 173 -21.30 17.60 2.89
N ALA A 174 -20.60 17.01 1.93
CA ALA A 174 -20.78 17.30 0.51
C ALA A 174 -22.22 17.08 0.06
N GLY A 175 -22.84 15.97 0.45
CA GLY A 175 -24.24 15.68 0.14
C GLY A 175 -25.21 16.70 0.72
N LYS A 176 -24.99 17.19 1.95
CA LYS A 176 -25.81 18.26 2.56
C LYS A 176 -25.69 19.57 1.78
N GLN A 177 -24.48 19.96 1.39
CA GLN A 177 -24.24 21.19 0.63
C GLN A 177 -24.86 21.11 -0.78
N ALA A 178 -24.67 19.99 -1.47
CA ALA A 178 -25.29 19.76 -2.77
C ALA A 178 -26.80 19.84 -2.70
N ALA A 179 -27.44 19.24 -1.69
CA ALA A 179 -28.89 19.29 -1.50
C ALA A 179 -29.39 20.70 -1.11
N ALA A 180 -28.63 21.46 -0.34
CA ALA A 180 -28.98 22.85 -0.02
C ALA A 180 -28.96 23.73 -1.26
N ARG A 181 -27.90 23.59 -2.08
CA ARG A 181 -27.80 24.32 -3.35
C ARG A 181 -28.91 23.98 -4.34
N ALA A 182 -29.33 22.73 -4.43
CA ALA A 182 -30.38 22.29 -5.35
C ALA A 182 -31.78 22.87 -4.99
N ARG A 183 -31.92 23.44 -3.79
CA ARG A 183 -33.17 24.05 -3.30
C ARG A 183 -33.18 25.59 -3.40
N SER A 184 -32.04 26.20 -3.69
CA SER A 184 -31.86 27.64 -3.87
C SER A 184 -32.03 28.02 -5.35
#